data_08903f7affc83778e9354696355fdb56
#
_entry.id   08903f7affc83778e9354696355fdb56
#
_cell.length_a   1.000
_cell.length_b   1.000
_cell.length_c   1.000
_cell.angle_alpha   90.00
_cell.angle_beta   90.00
_cell.angle_gamma   90.00
#
_symmetry.space_group_name_H-M   'P 1'
#
loop_
_entity.id
_entity.type
_entity.pdbx_description
1 polymer ?
#
loop_
_entity_poly.entity_id
_entity_poly.type
_entity_poly.pdbx_seq_one_letter_code
_entity_poly.pdbx_strand_id
1 'polypeptide(L)'
;MAYRGWRRNGTKYNATKCVVDGIEFASKREANRYLELRLLERAKEISDLRLQVDFELIPNQYATEKRYGKNGQPLKDKQVLLERKVVYRADFVYTDKDGKTVVEDTKGFRTTEYVLKRKMFLYKYGFPITEI
;
A
#
# COMPACT_ATOMS: atom_id res chain seq x y z
N MET A 1 -19.75 -43.45 -6.69
CA MET A 1 -19.61 -42.21 -5.92
C MET A 1 -18.66 -41.29 -6.65
N ALA A 2 -19.18 -40.17 -7.12
CA ALA A 2 -18.33 -39.17 -7.71
C ALA A 2 -17.54 -38.46 -6.61
N TYR A 3 -16.23 -38.62 -6.64
CA TYR A 3 -15.35 -37.89 -5.76
C TYR A 3 -15.36 -36.45 -6.20
N ARG A 4 -16.03 -35.58 -5.46
CA ARG A 4 -15.88 -34.13 -5.67
C ARG A 4 -14.55 -33.71 -5.11
N GLY A 5 -13.58 -33.55 -6.00
CA GLY A 5 -12.33 -32.95 -5.64
C GLY A 5 -12.61 -31.57 -5.00
N TRP A 6 -12.19 -31.40 -3.79
CA TRP A 6 -12.25 -30.13 -3.09
C TRP A 6 -11.41 -29.10 -3.88
N ARG A 7 -12.10 -28.23 -4.57
CA ARG A 7 -11.42 -27.03 -5.06
C ARG A 7 -11.08 -26.20 -3.84
N ARG A 8 -9.83 -26.20 -3.46
CA ARG A 8 -9.33 -25.24 -2.51
C ARG A 8 -9.34 -23.89 -3.18
N ASN A 9 -10.45 -23.18 -3.07
CA ASN A 9 -10.52 -21.76 -3.38
C ASN A 9 -9.90 -20.98 -2.22
N GLY A 10 -8.72 -21.38 -1.80
CA GLY A 10 -7.98 -20.66 -0.78
C GLY A 10 -6.91 -19.82 -1.44
N THR A 11 -6.85 -18.55 -1.11
CA THR A 11 -5.64 -17.80 -1.30
C THR A 11 -4.51 -18.55 -0.58
N LYS A 12 -3.31 -18.54 -1.13
CA LYS A 12 -2.12 -19.21 -0.59
C LYS A 12 -1.91 -18.98 0.93
N TYR A 13 -2.55 -17.99 1.50
CA TYR A 13 -2.38 -17.53 2.89
C TYR A 13 -3.65 -17.67 3.74
N ASN A 14 -4.69 -18.34 3.26
CA ASN A 14 -5.95 -18.61 4.00
C ASN A 14 -6.54 -17.38 4.73
N ALA A 15 -6.32 -16.17 4.22
CA ALA A 15 -6.87 -14.97 4.81
C ALA A 15 -8.39 -14.92 4.61
N THR A 16 -9.13 -14.75 5.70
CA THR A 16 -10.60 -14.60 5.67
C THR A 16 -10.92 -13.11 5.65
N LYS A 17 -11.62 -12.67 4.60
CA LYS A 17 -12.14 -11.31 4.52
C LYS A 17 -13.21 -11.09 5.58
N CYS A 18 -13.22 -9.90 6.17
CA CYS A 18 -14.30 -9.51 7.08
C CYS A 18 -14.64 -8.03 6.93
N VAL A 19 -15.85 -7.68 7.37
CA VAL A 19 -16.37 -6.31 7.31
C VAL A 19 -16.58 -5.79 8.72
N VAL A 20 -16.01 -4.62 9.01
CA VAL A 20 -16.18 -3.90 10.28
C VAL A 20 -16.44 -2.42 9.96
N ASP A 21 -17.45 -1.83 10.58
CA ASP A 21 -17.87 -0.44 10.33
C ASP A 21 -18.12 -0.13 8.84
N GLY A 22 -18.61 -1.12 8.08
CA GLY A 22 -18.84 -0.98 6.65
C GLY A 22 -17.56 -1.06 5.80
N ILE A 23 -16.40 -1.32 6.40
CA ILE A 23 -15.11 -1.43 5.73
C ILE A 23 -14.75 -2.90 5.58
N GLU A 24 -14.42 -3.31 4.35
CA GLU A 24 -13.93 -4.66 4.07
C GLU A 24 -12.43 -4.75 4.33
N PHE A 25 -12.04 -5.70 5.18
CA PHE A 25 -10.64 -5.99 5.49
C PHE A 25 -10.22 -7.32 4.87
N ALA A 26 -8.97 -7.37 4.40
CA ALA A 26 -8.42 -8.56 3.75
C ALA A 26 -8.24 -9.73 4.73
N SER A 27 -8.17 -9.46 6.03
CA SER A 27 -8.02 -10.49 7.06
C SER A 27 -8.67 -10.07 8.37
N LYS A 28 -8.95 -11.07 9.22
CA LYS A 28 -9.42 -10.86 10.58
C LYS A 28 -8.41 -10.08 11.43
N ARG A 29 -7.13 -10.35 11.21
CA ARG A 29 -6.03 -9.69 11.92
C ARG A 29 -6.03 -8.19 11.65
N GLU A 30 -6.19 -7.81 10.39
CA GLU A 30 -6.29 -6.39 9.98
C GLU A 30 -7.52 -5.73 10.59
N ALA A 31 -8.68 -6.38 10.53
CA ALA A 31 -9.91 -5.87 11.13
C ALA A 31 -9.78 -5.69 12.65
N ASN A 32 -9.17 -6.63 13.35
CA ASN A 32 -8.95 -6.52 14.79
C ASN A 32 -8.01 -5.36 15.13
N ARG A 33 -6.96 -5.17 14.33
CA ARG A 33 -6.06 -4.03 14.52
C ARG A 33 -6.77 -2.71 14.29
N TYR A 34 -7.64 -2.63 13.29
CA TYR A 34 -8.49 -1.46 13.06
C TYR A 34 -9.30 -1.11 14.31
N LEU A 35 -9.94 -2.09 14.93
CA LEU A 35 -10.73 -1.86 16.14
C LEU A 35 -9.88 -1.34 17.31
N GLU A 36 -8.69 -1.89 17.50
CA GLU A 36 -7.74 -1.40 18.50
C GLU A 36 -7.34 0.06 18.24
N LEU A 37 -7.00 0.38 17.00
CA LEU A 37 -6.59 1.73 16.62
C LEU A 37 -7.74 2.73 16.79
N ARG A 38 -8.98 2.33 16.48
CA ARG A 38 -10.16 3.18 16.72
C ARG A 38 -10.36 3.49 18.19
N LEU A 39 -10.12 2.52 19.09
CA LEU A 39 -10.17 2.75 20.53
C LEU A 39 -9.08 3.72 20.98
N LEU A 40 -7.86 3.56 20.47
CA LEU A 40 -6.75 4.45 20.77
C LEU A 40 -7.02 5.87 20.27
N GLU A 41 -7.63 6.03 19.11
CA GLU A 41 -8.01 7.33 18.57
C GLU A 41 -9.07 8.02 19.46
N ARG A 42 -10.08 7.28 19.91
CA ARG A 42 -11.09 7.80 20.84
C ARG A 42 -10.51 8.21 22.17
N ALA A 43 -9.52 7.47 22.66
CA ALA A 43 -8.80 7.77 23.87
C ALA A 43 -7.77 8.90 23.70
N LYS A 44 -7.63 9.45 22.49
CA LYS A 44 -6.65 10.49 22.13
C LYS A 44 -5.20 10.07 22.31
N GLU A 45 -4.95 8.76 22.27
CA GLU A 45 -3.58 8.21 22.29
C GLU A 45 -2.92 8.33 20.90
N ILE A 46 -3.73 8.32 19.84
CA ILE A 46 -3.32 8.56 18.46
C ILE A 46 -4.28 9.52 17.79
N SER A 47 -3.88 10.10 16.67
CA SER A 47 -4.70 10.99 15.87
C SER A 47 -4.49 10.76 14.38
N ASP A 48 -5.40 11.29 13.55
CA ASP A 48 -5.32 11.25 12.10
C ASP A 48 -5.17 9.81 11.56
N LEU A 49 -6.01 8.89 12.04
CA LEU A 49 -6.03 7.52 11.56
C LEU A 49 -6.54 7.46 10.12
N ARG A 50 -5.71 6.92 9.23
CA ARG A 50 -6.03 6.71 7.82
C ARG A 50 -5.75 5.27 7.43
N LEU A 51 -6.57 4.73 6.56
CA LEU A 51 -6.49 3.36 6.07
C LEU A 51 -6.05 3.35 4.61
N GLN A 52 -5.31 2.30 4.23
CA GLN A 52 -4.92 2.06 2.84
C GLN A 52 -4.28 3.29 2.18
N VAL A 53 -3.21 3.77 2.78
CA VAL A 53 -2.47 4.95 2.32
C VAL A 53 -1.35 4.55 1.39
N ASP A 54 -1.30 5.18 0.21
CA ASP A 54 -0.25 4.94 -0.77
C ASP A 54 0.96 5.83 -0.52
N PHE A 55 2.14 5.21 -0.53
CA PHE A 55 3.43 5.90 -0.47
C PHE A 55 4.18 5.63 -1.76
N GLU A 56 4.51 6.68 -2.49
CA GLU A 56 5.31 6.57 -3.71
C GLU A 56 6.75 6.22 -3.35
N LEU A 57 7.27 5.15 -3.94
CA LEU A 57 8.65 4.69 -3.74
C LEU A 57 9.53 5.12 -4.91
N ILE A 58 9.05 4.94 -6.12
CA ILE A 58 9.70 5.37 -7.36
C ILE A 58 8.65 6.12 -8.18
N PRO A 59 8.94 7.34 -8.66
CA PRO A 59 8.00 8.08 -9.48
C PRO A 59 7.86 7.51 -10.89
N ASN A 60 6.84 7.94 -11.61
CA ASN A 60 6.75 7.69 -13.04
C ASN A 60 7.99 8.24 -13.72
N GLN A 61 8.50 7.50 -14.70
CA GLN A 61 9.68 7.89 -15.47
C GLN A 61 9.30 8.11 -16.93
N TYR A 62 9.74 9.24 -17.48
CA TYR A 62 9.36 9.67 -18.82
C TYR A 62 10.59 9.90 -19.67
N ALA A 63 10.42 9.73 -20.98
CA ALA A 63 11.34 10.24 -21.99
C ALA A 63 10.68 11.41 -22.74
N THR A 64 11.49 12.33 -23.20
CA THR A 64 11.05 13.43 -24.05
C THR A 64 11.23 13.01 -25.51
N GLU A 65 10.14 13.02 -26.27
CA GLU A 65 10.14 12.72 -27.68
C GLU A 65 9.96 14.01 -28.48
N LYS A 66 10.92 14.31 -29.34
CA LYS A 66 10.84 15.47 -30.22
C LYS A 66 9.88 15.19 -31.37
N ARG A 67 9.05 16.17 -31.68
CA ARG A 67 8.04 16.10 -32.74
C ARG A 67 8.26 17.18 -33.78
N TYR A 68 7.92 16.86 -35.01
CA TYR A 68 8.04 17.77 -36.15
C TYR A 68 6.74 17.77 -36.94
N GLY A 69 6.37 18.92 -37.48
CA GLY A 69 5.23 19.07 -38.37
C GLY A 69 5.52 18.60 -39.80
N LYS A 70 4.50 18.67 -40.64
CA LYS A 70 4.58 18.23 -42.05
C LYS A 70 5.69 18.92 -42.84
N ASN A 71 6.04 20.15 -42.49
CA ASN A 71 7.07 20.95 -43.16
C ASN A 71 8.39 20.94 -42.39
N GLY A 72 8.60 19.98 -41.48
CA GLY A 72 9.80 19.87 -40.70
C GLY A 72 9.93 20.87 -39.57
N GLN A 73 8.90 21.72 -39.31
CA GLN A 73 8.91 22.67 -38.21
C GLN A 73 8.86 21.97 -36.86
N PRO A 74 9.61 22.45 -35.83
CA PRO A 74 9.53 21.86 -34.51
C PRO A 74 8.13 22.07 -33.90
N LEU A 75 7.58 20.99 -33.37
CA LEU A 75 6.37 21.01 -32.56
C LEU A 75 6.74 20.88 -31.10
N LYS A 76 5.75 21.08 -30.21
CA LYS A 76 5.91 20.89 -28.78
C LYS A 76 6.35 19.45 -28.49
N ASP A 77 7.37 19.29 -27.65
CA ASP A 77 7.86 17.98 -27.23
C ASP A 77 6.77 17.16 -26.54
N LYS A 78 6.81 15.86 -26.73
CA LYS A 78 5.88 14.90 -26.12
C LYS A 78 6.58 14.14 -24.99
N GLN A 79 5.94 14.06 -23.85
CA GLN A 79 6.39 13.19 -22.76
C GLN A 79 5.82 11.78 -22.94
N VAL A 80 6.69 10.78 -22.98
CA VAL A 80 6.32 9.37 -23.12
C VAL A 80 6.64 8.65 -21.85
N LEU A 81 5.64 8.01 -21.24
CA LEU A 81 5.84 7.20 -20.03
C LEU A 81 6.66 5.95 -20.37
N LEU A 82 7.84 5.83 -19.76
CA LEU A 82 8.71 4.66 -19.88
C LEU A 82 8.41 3.62 -18.82
N GLU A 83 8.33 4.05 -17.57
CA GLU A 83 8.06 3.18 -16.44
C GLU A 83 7.05 3.83 -15.49
N ARG A 84 6.14 3.02 -14.99
CA ARG A 84 5.15 3.46 -14.01
C ARG A 84 5.74 3.53 -12.62
N LYS A 85 5.20 4.41 -11.80
CA LYS A 85 5.57 4.54 -10.39
C LYS A 85 5.41 3.23 -9.63
N VAL A 86 6.25 3.04 -8.64
CA VAL A 86 6.14 1.97 -7.66
C VAL A 86 5.57 2.57 -6.37
N VAL A 87 4.52 1.95 -5.84
CA VAL A 87 3.79 2.41 -4.67
C VAL A 87 3.76 1.30 -3.63
N TYR A 88 3.98 1.69 -2.36
CA TYR A 88 3.69 0.85 -1.20
C TYR A 88 2.37 1.32 -0.59
N ARG A 89 1.43 0.40 -0.39
CA ARG A 89 0.16 0.68 0.28
C ARG A 89 0.20 0.16 1.70
N ALA A 90 0.14 1.08 2.66
CA ALA A 90 0.11 0.78 4.07
C ALA A 90 -1.32 0.46 4.53
N ASP A 91 -1.47 -0.46 5.47
CA ASP A 91 -2.78 -0.77 6.04
C ASP A 91 -3.29 0.38 6.89
N PHE A 92 -2.45 0.95 7.75
CA PHE A 92 -2.80 2.04 8.65
C PHE A 92 -1.70 3.08 8.74
N VAL A 93 -2.09 4.33 8.80
CA VAL A 93 -1.20 5.46 9.06
C VAL A 93 -1.85 6.36 10.10
N TYR A 94 -1.09 6.77 11.09
CA TYR A 94 -1.59 7.66 12.13
C TYR A 94 -0.45 8.46 12.75
N THR A 95 -0.80 9.43 13.58
CA THR A 95 0.15 10.23 14.37
C THR A 95 0.10 9.75 15.82
N ASP A 96 1.24 9.45 16.41
CA ASP A 96 1.31 9.06 17.82
C ASP A 96 1.27 10.26 18.76
N LYS A 97 1.33 10.01 20.07
CA LYS A 97 1.33 11.06 21.09
C LYS A 97 2.50 12.04 20.99
N ASP A 98 3.62 11.58 20.46
CA ASP A 98 4.82 12.40 20.30
C ASP A 98 4.82 13.20 18.99
N GLY A 99 3.73 13.14 18.24
CA GLY A 99 3.59 13.81 16.97
C GLY A 99 4.29 13.12 15.80
N LYS A 100 4.74 11.89 15.99
CA LYS A 100 5.40 11.11 14.94
C LYS A 100 4.40 10.36 14.08
N THR A 101 4.68 10.28 12.79
CA THR A 101 3.91 9.45 11.86
C THR A 101 4.30 7.99 12.04
N VAL A 102 3.29 7.15 12.23
CA VAL A 102 3.44 5.69 12.31
C VAL A 102 2.77 5.07 11.09
N VAL A 103 3.48 4.19 10.43
CA VAL A 103 2.99 3.44 9.27
C VAL A 103 2.97 1.97 9.65
N GLU A 104 1.78 1.37 9.67
CA GLU A 104 1.58 -0.04 10.07
C GLU A 104 1.18 -0.92 8.91
N ASP A 105 1.70 -2.12 8.94
CA ASP A 105 1.31 -3.19 8.03
C ASP A 105 1.08 -4.49 8.82
N THR A 106 -0.08 -5.10 8.62
CA THR A 106 -0.40 -6.39 9.26
C THR A 106 0.11 -7.51 8.36
N LYS A 107 1.20 -8.18 8.80
CA LYS A 107 1.86 -9.22 8.00
C LYS A 107 1.73 -10.62 8.60
N GLY A 108 0.95 -11.47 7.93
CA GLY A 108 1.00 -12.91 8.17
C GLY A 108 2.17 -13.57 7.45
N PHE A 109 2.48 -13.07 6.25
CA PHE A 109 3.58 -13.57 5.41
C PHE A 109 4.26 -12.42 4.67
N ARG A 110 5.60 -12.47 4.62
CA ARG A 110 6.40 -11.45 3.92
C ARG A 110 6.80 -11.97 2.55
N THR A 111 6.19 -11.40 1.50
CA THR A 111 6.58 -11.69 0.12
C THR A 111 7.90 -11.00 -0.22
N THR A 112 8.59 -11.48 -1.26
CA THR A 112 9.81 -10.83 -1.77
C THR A 112 9.53 -9.40 -2.22
N GLU A 113 8.39 -9.19 -2.88
CA GLU A 113 7.95 -7.86 -3.30
C GLU A 113 7.77 -6.91 -2.12
N TYR A 114 7.10 -7.37 -1.06
CA TYR A 114 6.92 -6.57 0.15
C TYR A 114 8.26 -6.22 0.81
N VAL A 115 9.16 -7.18 0.95
CA VAL A 115 10.48 -6.95 1.55
C VAL A 115 11.26 -5.89 0.77
N LEU A 116 11.20 -5.92 -0.56
CA LEU A 116 11.82 -4.91 -1.41
C LEU A 116 11.19 -3.53 -1.17
N LYS A 117 9.87 -3.46 -1.19
CA LYS A 117 9.14 -2.20 -0.93
C LYS A 117 9.42 -1.64 0.47
N ARG A 118 9.51 -2.51 1.47
CA ARG A 118 9.88 -2.10 2.84
C ARG A 118 11.25 -1.44 2.90
N LYS A 119 12.24 -2.02 2.23
CA LYS A 119 13.59 -1.46 2.14
C LYS A 119 13.59 -0.10 1.41
N MET A 120 12.85 0.00 0.32
CA MET A 120 12.71 1.24 -0.43
C MET A 120 12.00 2.33 0.39
N PHE A 121 10.98 1.95 1.15
CA PHE A 121 10.28 2.86 2.04
C PHE A 121 11.22 3.46 3.09
N LEU A 122 11.99 2.63 3.78
CA LEU A 122 12.95 3.08 4.77
C LEU A 122 14.00 4.02 4.16
N TYR A 123 14.48 3.69 2.97
CA TYR A 123 15.46 4.51 2.27
C TYR A 123 14.89 5.90 1.91
N LYS A 124 13.68 5.94 1.39
CA LYS A 124 13.07 7.20 0.92
C LYS A 124 12.53 8.07 2.06
N TYR A 125 11.83 7.47 3.02
CA TYR A 125 11.11 8.20 4.07
C TYR A 125 11.88 8.32 5.38
N GLY A 126 12.92 7.52 5.58
CA GLY A 126 13.85 7.65 6.71
C GLY A 126 13.36 7.03 8.03
N PHE A 127 12.24 6.32 8.02
CA PHE A 127 11.76 5.58 9.19
C PHE A 127 11.13 4.25 8.77
N PRO A 128 11.15 3.23 9.63
CA PRO A 128 10.67 1.91 9.25
C PRO A 128 9.15 1.79 9.28
N ILE A 129 8.63 0.84 8.48
CA ILE A 129 7.27 0.36 8.60
C ILE A 129 7.17 -0.46 9.88
N THR A 130 6.13 -0.23 10.68
CA THR A 130 5.83 -1.04 11.86
C THR A 130 5.01 -2.27 11.42
N GLU A 131 5.56 -3.44 11.56
CA GLU A 131 4.89 -4.70 11.25
C GLU A 131 4.15 -5.21 12.48
N ILE A 132 2.87 -5.49 12.32
CA ILE A 132 2.00 -5.96 13.41
C ILE A 132 1.68 -7.45 13.24
#